data_a42476f704afae02b2c0b1c7f55e263a
#
_entry.id   a42476f704afae02b2c0b1c7f55e263a
#
_cell.length_a   1.000
_cell.length_b   1.000
_cell.length_c   1.000
_cell.angle_alpha   90.00
_cell.angle_beta   90.00
_cell.angle_gamma   90.00
#
_symmetry.space_group_name_H-M   'P 1'
#
loop_
_entity.id
_entity.type
_entity.pdbx_description
1 polymer ?
#
loop_
_entity_poly.entity_id
_entity_poly.type
_entity_poly.pdbx_seq_one_letter_code
_entity_poly.pdbx_strand_id
1 'polypeptide(L)' 'MNKKSFTITKKIAKHGSQAIIIIPRILESELKPGTIVELKFDVLKEVQEDKKNG' A
#
# COMPACT_ATOMS: atom_id res chain seq x y z
N MET A 1 12.02 -23.99 -0.18
CA MET A 1 11.31 -22.97 0.47
C MET A 1 10.60 -22.09 -0.49
N ASN A 2 9.34 -21.92 -0.28
CA ASN A 2 8.53 -21.21 -1.21
C ASN A 2 8.35 -19.78 -0.81
N LYS A 3 8.56 -18.89 -1.77
CA LYS A 3 8.33 -17.53 -1.57
C LYS A 3 7.04 -17.18 -2.20
N LYS A 4 6.15 -16.57 -1.47
CA LYS A 4 4.91 -16.12 -2.03
C LYS A 4 5.06 -14.68 -2.43
N SER A 5 4.61 -14.37 -3.62
CA SER A 5 4.70 -13.02 -4.14
C SER A 5 3.35 -12.57 -4.61
N PHE A 6 2.99 -11.37 -4.25
CA PHE A 6 1.73 -10.79 -4.67
C PHE A 6 1.99 -9.42 -5.24
N THR A 7 1.33 -9.11 -6.34
CA THR A 7 1.41 -7.79 -6.92
C THR A 7 0.01 -7.20 -6.89
N ILE A 8 -0.14 -6.05 -6.26
CA ILE A 8 -1.43 -5.39 -6.21
C ILE A 8 -1.25 -3.92 -6.53
N THR A 9 -2.30 -3.32 -7.02
CA THR A 9 -2.32 -1.90 -7.26
C THR A 9 -3.23 -1.29 -6.22
N LYS A 10 -2.69 -0.37 -5.43
CA LYS A 10 -3.47 0.22 -4.36
C LYS A 10 -3.24 1.72 -4.30
N LYS A 11 -4.27 2.41 -3.92
CA LYS A 11 -4.16 3.82 -3.69
C LYS A 11 -3.71 4.00 -2.24
N ILE A 12 -2.73 4.84 -2.03
CA ILE A 12 -2.28 5.10 -0.67
C ILE A 12 -3.39 5.80 0.08
N ALA A 13 -3.71 5.29 1.24
CA ALA A 13 -4.75 5.86 2.09
C ALA A 13 -4.13 6.70 3.17
N LYS A 14 -4.96 7.39 3.90
CA LYS A 14 -4.49 8.25 4.96
C LYS A 14 -5.14 7.85 6.26
N HIS A 15 -4.37 7.79 7.30
CA HIS A 15 -4.88 7.49 8.62
C HIS A 15 -4.22 8.49 9.57
N GLY A 16 -4.99 9.47 10.03
CA GLY A 16 -4.41 10.58 10.77
C GLY A 16 -3.49 11.34 9.84
N SER A 17 -2.27 11.54 10.21
CA SER A 17 -1.31 12.20 9.34
C SER A 17 -0.43 11.20 8.62
N GLN A 18 -0.75 9.91 8.70
CA GLN A 18 0.11 8.89 8.20
C GLN A 18 -0.43 8.30 6.90
N ALA A 19 0.45 8.06 5.96
CA ALA A 19 0.07 7.38 4.72
C ALA A 19 0.14 5.88 4.96
N ILE A 20 -0.88 5.15 4.56
CA ILE A 20 -0.92 3.73 4.79
C ILE A 20 -1.41 3.00 3.55
N ILE A 21 -1.15 1.71 3.52
CA ILE A 21 -1.66 0.85 2.48
C ILE A 21 -2.54 -0.19 3.15
N ILE A 22 -3.78 -0.30 2.70
CA ILE A 22 -4.70 -1.26 3.28
C ILE A 22 -4.63 -2.54 2.47
N ILE A 23 -4.34 -3.63 3.13
CA ILE A 23 -4.24 -4.92 2.47
C ILE A 23 -5.63 -5.40 2.09
N PRO A 24 -5.83 -5.80 0.82
CA PRO A 24 -7.13 -6.31 0.42
C PRO A 24 -7.53 -7.53 1.22
N ARG A 25 -8.82 -7.64 1.49
CA ARG A 25 -9.30 -8.74 2.27
C ARG A 25 -8.92 -10.09 1.71
N ILE A 26 -8.89 -10.20 0.40
CA ILE A 26 -8.55 -11.47 -0.20
C ILE A 26 -7.14 -11.93 0.12
N LEU A 27 -6.27 -11.02 0.54
CA LEU A 27 -4.91 -11.39 0.90
C LEU A 27 -4.69 -11.46 2.40
N GLU A 28 -5.74 -11.28 3.18
CA GLU A 28 -5.57 -11.24 4.63
C GLU A 28 -5.01 -12.52 5.21
N SER A 29 -5.36 -13.64 4.65
CA SER A 29 -4.87 -14.89 5.20
C SER A 29 -3.39 -15.08 4.92
N GLU A 30 -2.87 -14.41 3.90
CA GLU A 30 -1.45 -14.52 3.58
C GLU A 30 -0.63 -13.42 4.23
N LEU A 31 -1.24 -12.28 4.44
CA LEU A 31 -0.52 -11.12 4.96
C LEU A 31 -1.15 -10.66 6.26
N LYS A 32 -1.07 -11.51 7.25
CA LYS A 32 -1.65 -11.22 8.54
C LYS A 32 -0.80 -10.22 9.32
N PRO A 33 -1.38 -9.58 10.30
CA PRO A 33 -0.59 -8.72 11.16
C PRO A 33 0.59 -9.48 11.74
N GLY A 34 1.72 -8.89 11.72
CA GLY A 34 2.95 -9.51 12.20
C GLY A 34 3.78 -10.14 11.10
N THR A 35 3.20 -10.32 9.92
CA THR A 35 3.95 -10.88 8.81
C THR A 35 4.98 -9.85 8.34
N ILE A 36 6.17 -10.31 8.08
CA ILE A 36 7.24 -9.43 7.60
C ILE A 36 7.33 -9.56 6.10
N VAL A 37 7.25 -8.45 5.41
CA VAL A 37 7.27 -8.44 3.97
C VAL A 37 8.29 -7.45 3.46
N GLU A 38 8.69 -7.63 2.24
CA GLU A 38 9.56 -6.68 1.56
C GLU A 38 8.67 -5.92 0.60
N LEU A 39 8.72 -4.60 0.65
CA LEU A 39 7.86 -3.78 -0.18
C LEU A 39 8.65 -3.05 -1.25
N LYS A 40 8.13 -3.08 -2.45
CA LYS A 40 8.67 -2.30 -3.53
C LYS A 40 7.54 -1.50 -4.11
N PHE A 41 7.81 -0.25 -4.44
CA PHE A 41 6.76 0.63 -4.94
C PHE A 41 7.05 1.11 -6.34
N ASP A 42 6.06 1.02 -7.20
CA ASP A 42 6.12 1.63 -8.50
C ASP A 42 5.00 2.66 -8.52
N VAL A 43 5.36 3.92 -8.60
CA VAL A 43 4.37 4.97 -8.57
C VAL A 43 3.74 5.09 -9.95
N LEU A 44 2.48 4.71 -10.06
CA LEU A 44 1.79 4.70 -11.32
C LEU A 44 1.15 6.03 -11.64
N LYS A 45 0.74 6.76 -10.61
CA LYS A 45 0.12 8.03 -10.81
C LYS A 45 0.28 8.84 -9.57
N GLU A 46 0.86 10.02 -9.69
CA GLU A 46 1.08 10.84 -8.53
C GLU A 46 -0.14 11.68 -8.22
N VAL A 47 -0.30 11.99 -6.96
CA VAL A 47 -1.34 12.88 -6.56
C VAL A 47 -1.01 14.27 -7.04
N GLN A 48 -1.97 14.96 -7.64
CA GLN A 48 -1.77 16.32 -8.02
C GLN A 48 -2.26 17.16 -6.93
N GLU A 49 -1.39 17.76 -6.18
CA GLU A 49 -1.77 18.63 -5.15
C GLU A 49 -2.16 19.92 -5.67
N ASP A 50 -3.30 20.41 -5.31
CA ASP A 50 -3.74 21.65 -5.73
C ASP A 50 -3.23 22.65 -4.86
N LYS A 51 -2.14 23.21 -5.12
CA LYS A 51 -1.61 24.17 -4.31
C LYS A 51 -2.27 25.36 -4.40
N LYS A 52 -3.12 25.65 -4.05
CA LYS A 52 -3.75 26.83 -4.15
C LYS A 52 -3.30 27.76 -3.43
N ASN A 53 -2.91 28.09 -3.34
CA ASN A 53 -2.56 28.69 -2.75
C ASN A 53 -2.60 29.14 -2.33
N GLY A 54 -2.71 29.09 -2.37
CA GLY A 54 -2.76 29.18 -1.98
C GLY A 54 -2.77 28.97 -1.97
#